data_8f5f91502b39a14d20437deb30282382
#
_entry.id   8f5f91502b39a14d20437deb30282382
#
_cell.length_a   1.000
_cell.length_b   1.000
_cell.length_c   1.000
_cell.angle_alpha   90.00
_cell.angle_beta   90.00
_cell.angle_gamma   90.00
#
_symmetry.space_group_name_H-M   'P 1'
#
loop_
_entity.id
_entity.type
_entity.pdbx_description
1 polymer ?
#
loop_
_entity_poly.entity_id
_entity_poly.type
_entity_poly.pdbx_seq_one_letter_code
_entity_poly.pdbx_strand_id
1 'polypeptide(L)'
;MAAKVDLGKSPAEAPFKHWPIKGPEVSVEYRDDGCILLRSKHAVGPEPRSIAHLFVTQASTFPERPFLNQRLAGRGPWRSITYGEALRAARGIAQYLIERNLSAEDGVMVLSSNSIEHALVALGCYLSGVPVIPISPAFSLLTGDHGRLRHCFNATRPRIIFAQSGSTFAGALATLRDLDATLTFVTAQDHGPDSLVLDALIETEPTGAVASALERVGPNTVAKYLFTSGSTGMPKAVPQTHGMMTALVAGLEGLNLPESEDPSVVRRTLEWMPWSHISAGNVGFNGVIASGGTVFLDDGKPMPGLFEITMRNLREVQPVVFGSAPIAFGMLAAAMENDVELRQAFFKNMQYMAYGGATLSNDIYDRLQALAVLETGQRIPLTTMYGATETQGISMTHWVTERVGLIGLPLPGLVMKLVPNGSKLEVRVKGATVMPGYLGDPEKTAAAFDQEGFYKLGDAVRFVDDKDPTQGLVFDGRVVEDFKLDSGTWVSVGVLRPAIVAACSPNVLDAIITGQDQPFVGALLWPSAAALEQFRHSDGGPAHEALKAAIRANLAQYNATAKGSSRRIERFAILREPPSFAIGEMTDKGYVNQRLALECRASAVASLYQNPPPADVVIVQ
;
A
#
# COMPACT_ATOMS: atom_id res chain seq x y z
N MET A 1 33.76 -7.96 7.87
CA MET A 1 33.82 -6.66 8.55
C MET A 1 33.79 -5.59 7.47
N ALA A 2 32.64 -5.00 7.21
CA ALA A 2 32.56 -3.85 6.30
C ALA A 2 33.28 -2.66 6.97
N ALA A 3 34.15 -2.01 6.23
CA ALA A 3 34.84 -0.80 6.71
C ALA A 3 33.75 0.23 7.06
N LYS A 4 33.73 0.71 8.32
CA LYS A 4 32.91 1.86 8.69
C LYS A 4 33.38 3.02 7.83
N VAL A 5 32.51 3.51 6.96
CA VAL A 5 32.75 4.73 6.19
C VAL A 5 32.87 5.88 7.18
N ASP A 6 33.99 6.58 7.15
CA ASP A 6 34.23 7.77 8.00
C ASP A 6 33.36 8.91 7.47
N LEU A 7 32.30 9.24 8.17
CA LEU A 7 31.27 10.19 7.74
C LEU A 7 31.64 11.67 8.04
N GLY A 8 32.81 11.96 8.57
CA GLY A 8 33.35 13.33 8.81
C GLY A 8 32.45 14.28 9.63
N LYS A 9 31.14 14.13 9.60
CA LYS A 9 30.11 14.75 10.47
C LYS A 9 29.14 13.71 10.93
N SER A 10 28.62 13.81 12.15
CA SER A 10 27.52 12.99 12.60
C SER A 10 26.31 13.20 11.67
N PRO A 11 25.70 12.15 11.11
CA PRO A 11 24.50 12.30 10.28
C PRO A 11 23.40 13.13 10.94
N ALA A 12 23.29 13.08 12.27
CA ALA A 12 22.32 13.83 13.06
C ALA A 12 22.55 15.36 13.03
N GLU A 13 23.77 15.82 12.74
CA GLU A 13 24.12 17.25 12.69
C GLU A 13 23.93 17.86 11.29
N ALA A 14 23.79 17.03 10.23
CA ALA A 14 23.58 17.51 8.89
C ALA A 14 22.18 18.13 8.73
N PRO A 15 22.04 19.25 7.97
CA PRO A 15 20.74 19.84 7.72
C PRO A 15 19.87 18.93 6.86
N PHE A 16 18.56 19.05 7.01
CA PHE A 16 17.65 18.45 6.05
C PHE A 16 17.61 19.25 4.74
N LYS A 17 17.44 18.54 3.63
CA LYS A 17 17.12 19.17 2.35
C LYS A 17 15.82 19.95 2.50
N HIS A 18 15.77 21.15 1.93
CA HIS A 18 14.55 21.96 1.95
C HIS A 18 13.41 21.22 1.27
N TRP A 19 12.27 21.13 1.96
CA TRP A 19 11.04 20.54 1.46
C TRP A 19 9.95 21.61 1.51
N PRO A 20 9.48 22.11 0.35
CA PRO A 20 8.55 23.24 0.30
C PRO A 20 7.13 22.81 0.64
N ILE A 21 6.89 22.46 1.90
CA ILE A 21 5.62 22.04 2.45
C ILE A 21 5.31 22.81 3.73
N LYS A 22 4.04 23.08 3.99
CA LYS A 22 3.59 23.76 5.20
C LYS A 22 3.85 22.91 6.44
N GLY A 23 4.24 23.55 7.53
CA GLY A 23 4.51 22.89 8.80
C GLY A 23 3.26 22.31 9.48
N PRO A 24 3.43 21.59 10.61
CA PRO A 24 2.34 20.93 11.30
C PRO A 24 1.46 21.93 12.05
N GLU A 25 0.24 22.15 11.59
CA GLU A 25 -0.76 22.99 12.26
C GLU A 25 -2.08 22.23 12.37
N VAL A 26 -2.56 22.04 13.60
CA VAL A 26 -3.78 21.28 13.91
C VAL A 26 -4.64 22.03 14.91
N SER A 27 -5.95 22.01 14.74
CA SER A 27 -6.92 22.37 15.76
C SER A 27 -7.37 21.12 16.51
N VAL A 28 -7.49 21.23 17.82
CA VAL A 28 -7.89 20.15 18.72
C VAL A 28 -9.13 20.60 19.49
N GLU A 29 -10.17 19.79 19.48
CA GLU A 29 -11.41 19.98 20.22
C GLU A 29 -11.61 18.78 21.14
N TYR A 30 -11.57 19.00 22.45
CA TYR A 30 -11.87 17.99 23.45
C TYR A 30 -13.35 18.03 23.77
N ARG A 31 -14.03 16.88 23.71
CA ARG A 31 -15.46 16.73 23.98
C ARG A 31 -15.73 16.15 25.37
N ASP A 32 -16.92 16.40 25.89
CA ASP A 32 -17.37 15.90 27.22
C ASP A 32 -17.44 14.38 27.27
N ASP A 33 -17.66 13.70 26.15
CA ASP A 33 -17.65 12.24 26.00
C ASP A 33 -16.24 11.62 25.95
N GLY A 34 -15.20 12.45 26.13
CA GLY A 34 -13.79 12.06 26.04
C GLY A 34 -13.25 11.93 24.62
N CYS A 35 -14.07 12.09 23.59
CA CYS A 35 -13.62 12.12 22.21
C CYS A 35 -12.79 13.36 21.91
N ILE A 36 -11.83 13.23 21.00
CA ILE A 36 -10.97 14.34 20.55
C ILE A 36 -11.15 14.51 19.05
N LEU A 37 -11.47 15.71 18.60
CA LEU A 37 -11.52 16.02 17.17
C LEU A 37 -10.26 16.77 16.75
N LEU A 38 -9.65 16.28 15.67
CA LEU A 38 -8.48 16.92 15.04
C LEU A 38 -8.84 17.38 13.64
N ARG A 39 -8.40 18.60 13.29
CA ARG A 39 -8.53 19.17 11.94
C ARG A 39 -7.26 19.91 11.58
N SER A 40 -6.81 19.76 10.33
CA SER A 40 -5.75 20.64 9.80
C SER A 40 -6.24 22.11 9.85
N LYS A 41 -5.34 23.04 10.19
CA LYS A 41 -5.61 24.48 10.07
C LYS A 41 -5.32 25.02 8.66
N HIS A 42 -4.66 24.21 7.82
CA HIS A 42 -4.40 24.59 6.44
C HIS A 42 -5.70 24.51 5.61
N ALA A 43 -5.88 25.46 4.71
CA ALA A 43 -6.97 25.43 3.75
C ALA A 43 -6.77 24.29 2.73
N VAL A 44 -7.87 23.75 2.26
CA VAL A 44 -7.87 22.82 1.11
C VAL A 44 -7.43 23.59 -0.12
N GLY A 45 -6.58 22.98 -0.95
CA GLY A 45 -6.18 23.54 -2.24
C GLY A 45 -7.30 23.45 -3.30
N PRO A 46 -7.04 23.91 -4.53
CA PRO A 46 -7.98 23.80 -5.62
C PRO A 46 -8.40 22.34 -5.86
N GLU A 47 -9.70 22.10 -5.90
CA GLU A 47 -10.23 20.76 -6.15
C GLU A 47 -10.65 20.60 -7.61
N PRO A 48 -10.01 19.68 -8.39
CA PRO A 48 -10.43 19.37 -9.73
C PRO A 48 -11.82 18.73 -9.75
N ARG A 49 -12.62 18.99 -10.78
CA ARG A 49 -13.95 18.40 -10.94
C ARG A 49 -13.95 16.87 -10.94
N SER A 50 -12.91 16.29 -11.57
CA SER A 50 -12.65 14.84 -11.56
C SER A 50 -11.20 14.56 -11.96
N ILE A 51 -10.72 13.34 -11.71
CA ILE A 51 -9.40 12.90 -12.21
C ILE A 51 -9.35 12.89 -13.73
N ALA A 52 -10.48 12.61 -14.40
CA ALA A 52 -10.56 12.69 -15.87
C ALA A 52 -10.29 14.12 -16.38
N HIS A 53 -10.93 15.12 -15.78
CA HIS A 53 -10.70 16.53 -16.14
C HIS A 53 -9.27 16.97 -15.84
N LEU A 54 -8.73 16.56 -14.68
CA LEU A 54 -7.34 16.84 -14.31
C LEU A 54 -6.37 16.26 -15.35
N PHE A 55 -6.57 15.01 -15.77
CA PHE A 55 -5.75 14.37 -16.80
C PHE A 55 -5.82 15.11 -18.13
N VAL A 56 -7.03 15.47 -18.60
CA VAL A 56 -7.20 16.24 -19.85
C VAL A 56 -6.50 17.60 -19.77
N THR A 57 -6.58 18.28 -18.63
CA THR A 57 -5.88 19.56 -18.40
C THR A 57 -4.37 19.38 -18.52
N GLN A 58 -3.79 18.39 -17.84
CA GLN A 58 -2.36 18.12 -17.89
C GLN A 58 -1.88 17.72 -19.30
N ALA A 59 -2.65 16.85 -19.97
CA ALA A 59 -2.34 16.42 -21.33
C ALA A 59 -2.43 17.55 -22.36
N SER A 60 -3.30 18.54 -22.13
CA SER A 60 -3.40 19.73 -22.96
C SER A 60 -2.27 20.74 -22.67
N THR A 61 -1.83 20.84 -21.41
CA THR A 61 -0.76 21.76 -21.00
C THR A 61 0.62 21.24 -21.39
N PHE A 62 0.84 19.93 -21.28
CA PHE A 62 2.15 19.29 -21.50
C PHE A 62 2.06 18.09 -22.47
N PRO A 63 1.55 18.25 -23.72
CA PRO A 63 1.26 17.12 -24.60
C PRO A 63 2.49 16.26 -24.93
N GLU A 64 3.67 16.88 -25.04
CA GLU A 64 4.92 16.19 -25.40
C GLU A 64 5.70 15.64 -24.19
N ARG A 65 5.23 15.92 -22.97
CA ARG A 65 5.92 15.45 -21.76
C ARG A 65 5.75 13.93 -21.61
N PRO A 66 6.83 13.16 -21.34
CA PRO A 66 6.72 11.75 -21.01
C PRO A 66 5.82 11.54 -19.79
N PHE A 67 4.84 10.67 -19.93
CA PHE A 67 3.89 10.34 -18.87
C PHE A 67 4.20 8.97 -18.26
N LEU A 68 4.18 7.92 -19.07
CA LEU A 68 4.40 6.54 -18.65
C LEU A 68 5.59 5.95 -19.38
N ASN A 69 6.43 5.27 -18.64
CA ASN A 69 7.58 4.55 -19.17
C ASN A 69 7.55 3.11 -18.66
N GLN A 70 7.69 2.15 -19.56
CA GLN A 70 7.70 0.71 -19.26
C GLN A 70 8.80 0.04 -20.05
N ARG A 71 9.50 -0.90 -19.43
CA ARG A 71 10.52 -1.68 -20.14
C ARG A 71 9.87 -2.68 -21.09
N LEU A 72 10.45 -2.81 -22.27
CA LEU A 72 10.10 -3.89 -23.19
C LEU A 72 10.58 -5.23 -22.60
N ALA A 73 9.66 -6.18 -22.47
CA ALA A 73 9.92 -7.51 -21.89
C ALA A 73 10.67 -7.46 -20.53
N GLY A 74 10.42 -6.43 -19.70
CA GLY A 74 11.02 -6.26 -18.37
C GLY A 74 12.51 -5.94 -18.33
N ARG A 75 13.24 -6.09 -19.44
CA ARG A 75 14.70 -5.94 -19.49
C ARG A 75 15.22 -5.09 -20.64
N GLY A 76 14.39 -4.81 -21.62
CA GLY A 76 14.71 -4.02 -22.81
C GLY A 76 14.81 -2.51 -22.54
N PRO A 77 14.88 -1.70 -23.60
CA PRO A 77 14.82 -0.26 -23.49
C PRO A 77 13.46 0.21 -22.93
N TRP A 78 13.42 1.44 -22.42
CA TRP A 78 12.18 2.08 -22.01
C TRP A 78 11.31 2.41 -23.22
N ARG A 79 10.07 1.91 -23.23
CA ARG A 79 8.99 2.39 -24.09
C ARG A 79 8.32 3.54 -23.34
N SER A 80 8.23 4.69 -23.95
CA SER A 80 7.63 5.88 -23.39
C SER A 80 6.35 6.24 -24.14
N ILE A 81 5.36 6.76 -23.40
CA ILE A 81 4.18 7.39 -23.98
C ILE A 81 4.03 8.78 -23.35
N THR A 82 3.76 9.78 -24.18
CA THR A 82 3.54 11.16 -23.73
C THR A 82 2.13 11.36 -23.21
N TYR A 83 1.87 12.48 -22.52
CA TYR A 83 0.52 12.86 -22.09
C TYR A 83 -0.44 13.00 -23.28
N GLY A 84 0.01 13.59 -24.40
CA GLY A 84 -0.79 13.77 -25.61
C GLY A 84 -1.14 12.45 -26.27
N GLU A 85 -0.19 11.51 -26.38
CA GLU A 85 -0.42 10.18 -26.92
C GLU A 85 -1.37 9.38 -26.02
N ALA A 86 -1.20 9.45 -24.69
CA ALA A 86 -2.09 8.81 -23.73
C ALA A 86 -3.51 9.36 -23.81
N LEU A 87 -3.69 10.67 -23.98
CA LEU A 87 -5.01 11.27 -24.15
C LEU A 87 -5.69 10.83 -25.46
N ARG A 88 -4.94 10.74 -26.55
CA ARG A 88 -5.46 10.25 -27.84
C ARG A 88 -5.95 8.81 -27.70
N ALA A 89 -5.13 7.93 -27.14
CA ALA A 89 -5.48 6.54 -26.91
C ALA A 89 -6.68 6.39 -25.97
N ALA A 90 -6.71 7.15 -24.86
CA ALA A 90 -7.82 7.14 -23.92
C ALA A 90 -9.14 7.62 -24.55
N ARG A 91 -9.10 8.59 -25.46
CA ARG A 91 -10.29 9.05 -26.21
C ARG A 91 -10.82 7.97 -27.14
N GLY A 92 -9.95 7.23 -27.84
CA GLY A 92 -10.38 6.10 -28.66
C GLY A 92 -11.07 5.01 -27.83
N ILE A 93 -10.46 4.62 -26.71
CA ILE A 93 -11.07 3.65 -25.78
C ILE A 93 -12.40 4.18 -25.25
N ALA A 94 -12.48 5.45 -24.85
CA ALA A 94 -13.73 6.04 -24.35
C ALA A 94 -14.83 6.02 -25.43
N GLN A 95 -14.50 6.35 -26.70
CA GLN A 95 -15.43 6.27 -27.81
C GLN A 95 -15.96 4.85 -28.02
N TYR A 96 -15.07 3.86 -28.00
CA TYR A 96 -15.44 2.44 -28.08
C TYR A 96 -16.45 2.01 -26.99
N LEU A 97 -16.22 2.46 -25.74
CA LEU A 97 -17.13 2.16 -24.62
C LEU A 97 -18.50 2.82 -24.80
N ILE A 98 -18.51 4.07 -25.26
CA ILE A 98 -19.74 4.85 -25.52
C ILE A 98 -20.57 4.22 -26.65
N GLU A 99 -19.95 3.79 -27.76
CA GLU A 99 -20.65 3.14 -28.89
C GLU A 99 -21.34 1.83 -28.50
N ARG A 100 -20.86 1.19 -27.44
CA ARG A 100 -21.48 -0.01 -26.85
C ARG A 100 -22.50 0.29 -25.76
N ASN A 101 -22.85 1.56 -25.58
CA ASN A 101 -23.79 2.03 -24.57
C ASN A 101 -23.43 1.62 -23.14
N LEU A 102 -22.12 1.51 -22.83
CA LEU A 102 -21.68 1.23 -21.47
C LEU A 102 -21.86 2.47 -20.60
N SER A 103 -22.23 2.25 -19.35
CA SER A 103 -22.62 3.28 -18.39
C SER A 103 -21.89 3.10 -17.04
N ALA A 104 -22.24 3.92 -16.06
CA ALA A 104 -21.73 3.82 -14.70
C ALA A 104 -22.15 2.50 -13.97
N GLU A 105 -23.15 1.78 -14.50
CA GLU A 105 -23.60 0.50 -13.96
C GLU A 105 -22.83 -0.70 -14.54
N ASP A 106 -22.14 -0.45 -15.65
CA ASP A 106 -21.27 -1.42 -16.30
C ASP A 106 -19.82 -1.24 -15.80
N GLY A 107 -18.93 -2.15 -16.13
CA GLY A 107 -17.52 -2.01 -15.71
C GLY A 107 -16.57 -2.69 -16.67
N VAL A 108 -15.30 -2.23 -16.64
CA VAL A 108 -14.18 -2.88 -17.30
C VAL A 108 -13.29 -3.52 -16.24
N MET A 109 -13.29 -4.85 -16.16
CA MET A 109 -12.39 -5.58 -15.25
C MET A 109 -11.01 -5.70 -15.88
N VAL A 110 -9.97 -5.41 -15.11
CA VAL A 110 -8.59 -5.37 -15.57
C VAL A 110 -7.78 -6.47 -14.90
N LEU A 111 -7.29 -7.42 -15.70
CA LEU A 111 -6.35 -8.48 -15.33
C LEU A 111 -4.96 -8.10 -15.84
N SER A 112 -4.22 -7.35 -15.06
CA SER A 112 -2.92 -6.79 -15.46
C SER A 112 -2.06 -6.48 -14.25
N SER A 113 -0.75 -6.60 -14.41
CA SER A 113 0.19 -5.83 -13.60
C SER A 113 0.12 -4.34 -13.98
N ASN A 114 0.95 -3.49 -13.36
CA ASN A 114 1.08 -2.11 -13.84
C ASN A 114 1.62 -2.14 -15.27
N SER A 115 0.94 -1.49 -16.19
CA SER A 115 1.36 -1.38 -17.60
C SER A 115 0.81 -0.11 -18.24
N ILE A 116 1.41 0.31 -19.33
CA ILE A 116 0.89 1.42 -20.13
C ILE A 116 -0.55 1.11 -20.57
N GLU A 117 -0.81 -0.10 -21.01
CA GLU A 117 -2.13 -0.55 -21.46
C GLU A 117 -3.19 -0.49 -20.35
N HIS A 118 -2.83 -0.92 -19.14
CA HIS A 118 -3.70 -0.79 -17.96
C HIS A 118 -4.09 0.68 -17.71
N ALA A 119 -3.10 1.58 -17.76
CA ALA A 119 -3.35 3.02 -17.58
C ALA A 119 -4.27 3.57 -18.66
N LEU A 120 -4.03 3.21 -19.94
CA LEU A 120 -4.84 3.69 -21.06
C LEU A 120 -6.30 3.23 -20.94
N VAL A 121 -6.53 1.96 -20.58
CA VAL A 121 -7.88 1.44 -20.30
C VAL A 121 -8.53 2.20 -19.15
N ALA A 122 -7.82 2.41 -18.03
CA ALA A 122 -8.35 3.15 -16.89
C ALA A 122 -8.71 4.61 -17.27
N LEU A 123 -7.83 5.29 -18.01
CA LEU A 123 -8.07 6.67 -18.47
C LEU A 123 -9.25 6.75 -19.46
N GLY A 124 -9.39 5.78 -20.37
CA GLY A 124 -10.55 5.69 -21.25
C GLY A 124 -11.86 5.50 -20.50
N CYS A 125 -11.84 4.64 -19.47
CA CYS A 125 -12.96 4.46 -18.54
C CYS A 125 -13.31 5.77 -17.81
N TYR A 126 -12.31 6.50 -17.31
CA TYR A 126 -12.54 7.79 -16.63
C TYR A 126 -13.17 8.84 -17.56
N LEU A 127 -12.75 8.90 -18.84
CA LEU A 127 -13.31 9.84 -19.82
C LEU A 127 -14.76 9.52 -20.19
N SER A 128 -15.13 8.22 -20.22
CA SER A 128 -16.48 7.76 -20.55
C SER A 128 -17.45 7.72 -19.36
N GLY A 129 -16.93 7.76 -18.13
CA GLY A 129 -17.73 7.58 -16.91
C GLY A 129 -18.06 6.12 -16.59
N VAL A 130 -17.38 5.17 -17.23
CA VAL A 130 -17.48 3.72 -16.96
C VAL A 130 -16.48 3.35 -15.87
N PRO A 131 -16.86 2.64 -14.79
CA PRO A 131 -15.91 2.28 -13.74
C PRO A 131 -14.90 1.22 -14.19
N VAL A 132 -13.63 1.40 -13.81
CA VAL A 132 -12.59 0.38 -13.99
C VAL A 132 -12.47 -0.49 -12.74
N ILE A 133 -12.19 -1.79 -12.92
CA ILE A 133 -12.16 -2.79 -11.84
C ILE A 133 -10.80 -3.50 -11.88
N PRO A 134 -9.72 -2.87 -11.35
CA PRO A 134 -8.41 -3.48 -11.33
C PRO A 134 -8.35 -4.62 -10.31
N ILE A 135 -8.10 -5.83 -10.80
CA ILE A 135 -8.00 -7.03 -9.96
C ILE A 135 -6.53 -7.26 -9.59
N SER A 136 -6.31 -7.59 -8.32
CA SER A 136 -4.97 -8.01 -7.88
C SER A 136 -4.49 -9.19 -8.73
N PRO A 137 -3.26 -9.13 -9.30
CA PRO A 137 -2.69 -10.27 -10.05
C PRO A 137 -2.69 -11.57 -9.24
N ALA A 138 -2.61 -11.50 -7.92
CA ALA A 138 -2.68 -12.66 -7.06
C ALA A 138 -4.00 -13.44 -7.18
N PHE A 139 -5.14 -12.76 -7.43
CA PHE A 139 -6.45 -13.41 -7.58
C PHE A 139 -6.61 -14.13 -8.92
N SER A 140 -5.81 -13.74 -9.92
CA SER A 140 -5.88 -14.26 -11.28
C SER A 140 -4.78 -15.26 -11.61
N LEU A 141 -3.63 -15.19 -10.91
CA LEU A 141 -2.42 -15.96 -11.24
C LEU A 141 -2.03 -17.00 -10.19
N LEU A 142 -2.37 -16.78 -8.91
CA LEU A 142 -1.86 -17.61 -7.82
C LEU A 142 -2.88 -18.61 -7.26
N THR A 143 -4.16 -18.51 -7.61
CA THR A 143 -5.23 -19.37 -7.09
C THR A 143 -5.76 -20.26 -8.19
N GLY A 144 -5.61 -21.58 -8.06
CA GLY A 144 -6.05 -22.54 -9.09
C GLY A 144 -7.58 -22.61 -9.28
N ASP A 145 -8.38 -22.27 -8.25
CA ASP A 145 -9.84 -22.25 -8.29
C ASP A 145 -10.43 -20.90 -8.68
N HIS A 146 -9.63 -19.85 -8.72
CA HIS A 146 -10.03 -18.46 -8.96
C HIS A 146 -11.21 -17.98 -8.07
N GLY A 147 -11.38 -18.52 -6.87
CA GLY A 147 -12.54 -18.23 -6.01
C GLY A 147 -12.72 -16.73 -5.70
N ARG A 148 -11.61 -16.01 -5.45
CA ARG A 148 -11.62 -14.55 -5.25
C ARG A 148 -11.95 -13.79 -6.52
N LEU A 149 -11.42 -14.19 -7.66
CA LEU A 149 -11.74 -13.59 -8.96
C LEU A 149 -13.23 -13.74 -9.27
N ARG A 150 -13.79 -14.95 -9.09
CA ARG A 150 -15.25 -15.22 -9.25
C ARG A 150 -16.07 -14.33 -8.32
N HIS A 151 -15.64 -14.15 -7.08
CA HIS A 151 -16.31 -13.27 -6.13
C HIS A 151 -16.28 -11.80 -6.59
N CYS A 152 -15.12 -11.30 -7.02
CA CYS A 152 -14.99 -9.93 -7.55
C CYS A 152 -15.87 -9.72 -8.78
N PHE A 153 -15.91 -10.71 -9.70
CA PHE A 153 -16.77 -10.69 -10.88
C PHE A 153 -18.26 -10.62 -10.50
N ASN A 154 -18.71 -11.48 -9.61
CA ASN A 154 -20.10 -11.51 -9.17
C ASN A 154 -20.55 -10.23 -8.46
N ALA A 155 -19.62 -9.60 -7.72
CA ALA A 155 -19.89 -8.35 -7.02
C ALA A 155 -20.01 -7.14 -7.96
N THR A 156 -19.24 -7.09 -9.06
CA THR A 156 -19.15 -5.90 -9.93
C THR A 156 -19.78 -6.09 -11.31
N ARG A 157 -20.03 -7.34 -11.73
CA ARG A 157 -20.66 -7.72 -13.00
C ARG A 157 -20.16 -6.91 -14.21
N PRO A 158 -18.84 -6.94 -14.50
CA PRO A 158 -18.27 -6.20 -15.61
C PRO A 158 -18.81 -6.69 -16.95
N ARG A 159 -18.80 -5.83 -17.96
CA ARG A 159 -19.18 -6.17 -19.33
C ARG A 159 -17.97 -6.45 -20.22
N ILE A 160 -16.83 -5.89 -19.87
CA ILE A 160 -15.57 -6.06 -20.60
C ILE A 160 -14.52 -6.60 -19.63
N ILE A 161 -13.75 -7.56 -20.09
CA ILE A 161 -12.57 -8.08 -19.41
C ILE A 161 -11.35 -7.69 -20.24
N PHE A 162 -10.51 -6.82 -19.69
CA PHE A 162 -9.20 -6.53 -20.26
C PHE A 162 -8.13 -7.40 -19.60
N ALA A 163 -7.31 -8.08 -20.38
CA ALA A 163 -6.11 -8.78 -19.89
C ALA A 163 -4.87 -8.27 -20.62
N GLN A 164 -3.80 -8.00 -19.88
CA GLN A 164 -2.51 -7.57 -20.45
C GLN A 164 -1.95 -8.60 -21.44
N SER A 165 -2.06 -9.89 -21.13
CA SER A 165 -1.62 -11.00 -21.97
C SER A 165 -2.64 -12.13 -21.91
N GLY A 166 -3.13 -12.56 -23.06
CA GLY A 166 -4.08 -13.67 -23.19
C GLY A 166 -3.51 -14.99 -22.70
N SER A 167 -2.21 -15.24 -22.90
CA SER A 167 -1.53 -16.46 -22.44
C SER A 167 -1.28 -16.45 -20.94
N THR A 168 -0.79 -15.35 -20.39
CA THR A 168 -0.50 -15.23 -18.95
C THR A 168 -1.78 -15.38 -18.11
N PHE A 169 -2.89 -14.82 -18.55
CA PHE A 169 -4.17 -14.85 -17.83
C PHE A 169 -5.15 -15.91 -18.36
N ALA A 170 -4.68 -16.88 -19.16
CA ALA A 170 -5.55 -17.88 -19.84
C ALA A 170 -6.52 -18.59 -18.90
N GLY A 171 -6.05 -19.07 -17.74
CA GLY A 171 -6.89 -19.74 -16.75
C GLY A 171 -7.97 -18.82 -16.16
N ALA A 172 -7.63 -17.58 -15.85
CA ALA A 172 -8.58 -16.57 -15.36
C ALA A 172 -9.62 -16.20 -16.43
N LEU A 173 -9.18 -16.03 -17.68
CA LEU A 173 -10.08 -15.75 -18.82
C LEU A 173 -11.05 -16.90 -19.08
N ALA A 174 -10.58 -18.15 -19.02
CA ALA A 174 -11.45 -19.34 -19.14
C ALA A 174 -12.50 -19.36 -18.02
N THR A 175 -12.06 -19.12 -16.77
CA THR A 175 -12.98 -19.05 -15.62
C THR A 175 -14.07 -17.98 -15.81
N LEU A 176 -13.73 -16.82 -16.34
CA LEU A 176 -14.70 -15.74 -16.54
C LEU A 176 -15.66 -16.03 -17.72
N ARG A 177 -15.19 -16.70 -18.80
CA ARG A 177 -16.07 -17.17 -19.89
C ARG A 177 -17.12 -18.16 -19.40
N ASP A 178 -16.71 -19.06 -18.50
CA ASP A 178 -17.63 -20.04 -17.91
C ASP A 178 -18.71 -19.37 -17.05
N LEU A 179 -18.43 -18.19 -16.47
CA LEU A 179 -19.39 -17.43 -15.66
C LEU A 179 -20.39 -16.67 -16.51
N ASP A 180 -19.93 -16.08 -17.61
CA ASP A 180 -20.77 -15.31 -18.53
C ASP A 180 -20.18 -15.34 -19.95
N ALA A 181 -20.85 -16.04 -20.85
CA ALA A 181 -20.47 -16.16 -22.27
C ALA A 181 -20.71 -14.86 -23.09
N THR A 182 -21.40 -13.86 -22.52
CA THR A 182 -21.70 -12.59 -23.22
C THR A 182 -20.60 -11.54 -23.05
N LEU A 183 -19.57 -11.84 -22.26
CA LEU A 183 -18.47 -10.94 -21.99
C LEU A 183 -17.66 -10.61 -23.25
N THR A 184 -17.25 -9.36 -23.37
CA THR A 184 -16.24 -8.95 -24.34
C THR A 184 -14.86 -9.07 -23.73
N PHE A 185 -13.98 -9.84 -24.36
CA PHE A 185 -12.59 -9.99 -23.96
C PHE A 185 -11.68 -9.11 -24.82
N VAL A 186 -10.80 -8.35 -24.18
CA VAL A 186 -9.81 -7.47 -24.82
C VAL A 186 -8.42 -7.85 -24.31
N THR A 187 -7.44 -8.00 -25.17
CA THR A 187 -6.06 -8.32 -24.80
C THR A 187 -5.08 -7.36 -25.45
N ALA A 188 -3.99 -7.03 -24.75
CA ALA A 188 -2.90 -6.22 -25.30
C ALA A 188 -1.82 -7.08 -25.96
N GLN A 189 -1.62 -8.31 -25.49
CA GLN A 189 -0.60 -9.25 -25.98
C GLN A 189 -1.18 -10.68 -26.00
N ASP A 190 -0.58 -11.56 -26.79
CA ASP A 190 -0.92 -12.99 -26.87
C ASP A 190 -2.44 -13.21 -27.06
N HIS A 191 -2.96 -12.65 -28.14
CA HIS A 191 -4.39 -12.63 -28.42
C HIS A 191 -4.95 -14.03 -28.62
N GLY A 192 -6.04 -14.35 -27.91
CA GLY A 192 -6.84 -15.56 -28.16
C GLY A 192 -7.80 -15.35 -29.34
N PRO A 193 -8.33 -16.44 -29.93
CA PRO A 193 -9.21 -16.37 -31.09
C PRO A 193 -10.51 -15.56 -30.85
N ASP A 194 -10.96 -15.48 -29.59
CA ASP A 194 -12.20 -14.81 -29.20
C ASP A 194 -11.94 -13.50 -28.44
N SER A 195 -10.75 -12.89 -28.57
CA SER A 195 -10.42 -11.63 -27.93
C SER A 195 -10.17 -10.53 -28.96
N LEU A 196 -10.67 -9.34 -28.66
CA LEU A 196 -10.32 -8.13 -29.38
C LEU A 196 -8.90 -7.69 -28.99
N VAL A 197 -8.22 -7.08 -29.95
CA VAL A 197 -6.93 -6.45 -29.71
C VAL A 197 -7.17 -5.06 -29.12
N LEU A 198 -6.41 -4.67 -28.09
CA LEU A 198 -6.56 -3.35 -27.46
C LEU A 198 -6.39 -2.20 -28.48
N ASP A 199 -5.51 -2.36 -29.48
CA ASP A 199 -5.28 -1.35 -30.51
C ASP A 199 -6.56 -1.01 -31.28
N ALA A 200 -7.47 -1.98 -31.48
CA ALA A 200 -8.76 -1.70 -32.13
C ALA A 200 -9.64 -0.73 -31.31
N LEU A 201 -9.50 -0.74 -29.97
CA LEU A 201 -10.19 0.21 -29.11
C LEU A 201 -9.50 1.59 -29.16
N ILE A 202 -8.17 1.60 -29.16
CA ILE A 202 -7.35 2.82 -29.23
C ILE A 202 -7.56 3.57 -30.55
N GLU A 203 -7.70 2.85 -31.65
CA GLU A 203 -7.89 3.38 -33.01
C GLU A 203 -9.33 3.80 -33.33
N THR A 204 -10.28 3.58 -32.38
CA THR A 204 -11.66 4.07 -32.57
C THR A 204 -11.67 5.59 -32.65
N GLU A 205 -12.21 6.13 -33.74
CA GLU A 205 -12.20 7.58 -34.01
C GLU A 205 -13.06 8.33 -32.99
N PRO A 206 -12.51 9.25 -32.21
CA PRO A 206 -13.27 9.98 -31.20
C PRO A 206 -14.23 10.99 -31.85
N THR A 207 -15.47 11.02 -31.37
CA THR A 207 -16.49 11.99 -31.76
C THR A 207 -16.78 12.98 -30.63
N GLY A 208 -17.68 13.95 -30.87
CA GLY A 208 -18.20 14.83 -29.80
C GLY A 208 -18.85 14.12 -28.64
N ALA A 209 -19.16 12.82 -28.79
CA ALA A 209 -19.73 12.00 -27.70
C ALA A 209 -18.77 11.84 -26.51
N VAL A 210 -17.46 11.77 -26.75
CA VAL A 210 -16.45 11.69 -25.68
C VAL A 210 -16.43 12.97 -24.85
N ALA A 211 -16.47 14.14 -25.48
CA ALA A 211 -16.56 15.42 -24.77
C ALA A 211 -17.86 15.50 -23.96
N SER A 212 -18.99 15.10 -24.54
CA SER A 212 -20.29 15.07 -23.86
C SER A 212 -20.33 14.07 -22.71
N ALA A 213 -19.63 12.94 -22.81
CA ALA A 213 -19.49 11.98 -21.70
C ALA A 213 -18.65 12.57 -20.56
N LEU A 214 -17.50 13.17 -20.88
CA LEU A 214 -16.63 13.82 -19.89
C LEU A 214 -17.36 14.93 -19.12
N GLU A 215 -18.20 15.75 -19.79
CA GLU A 215 -19.02 16.76 -19.12
C GLU A 215 -20.00 16.17 -18.09
N ARG A 216 -20.41 14.93 -18.23
CA ARG A 216 -21.26 14.23 -17.24
C ARG A 216 -20.47 13.65 -16.09
N VAL A 217 -19.16 13.44 -16.25
CA VAL A 217 -18.28 12.94 -15.18
C VAL A 217 -18.13 14.02 -14.10
N GLY A 218 -18.50 13.68 -12.89
CA GLY A 218 -18.45 14.58 -11.74
C GLY A 218 -17.93 13.91 -10.46
N PRO A 219 -17.91 14.64 -9.34
CA PRO A 219 -17.38 14.12 -8.08
C PRO A 219 -18.04 12.81 -7.61
N ASN A 220 -19.33 12.64 -7.85
CA ASN A 220 -20.08 11.45 -7.43
C ASN A 220 -19.99 10.27 -8.41
N THR A 221 -19.38 10.46 -9.59
CA THR A 221 -19.18 9.38 -10.56
C THR A 221 -18.16 8.39 -9.99
N VAL A 222 -18.51 7.10 -9.97
CA VAL A 222 -17.59 6.04 -9.58
C VAL A 222 -16.56 5.85 -10.69
N ALA A 223 -15.29 6.09 -10.38
CA ALA A 223 -14.19 5.93 -11.31
C ALA A 223 -13.67 4.48 -11.33
N LYS A 224 -13.63 3.84 -10.18
CA LYS A 224 -13.15 2.47 -10.05
C LYS A 224 -13.75 1.75 -8.83
N TYR A 225 -13.66 0.42 -8.84
CA TYR A 225 -13.87 -0.40 -7.66
C TYR A 225 -12.54 -1.04 -7.24
N LEU A 226 -12.11 -0.79 -6.00
CA LEU A 226 -10.97 -1.46 -5.40
C LEU A 226 -11.45 -2.53 -4.42
N PHE A 227 -10.72 -3.63 -4.35
CA PHE A 227 -11.06 -4.73 -3.45
C PHE A 227 -10.15 -4.75 -2.23
N THR A 228 -10.74 -4.85 -1.05
CA THR A 228 -9.98 -5.01 0.21
C THR A 228 -10.12 -6.44 0.71
N SER A 229 -9.04 -6.96 1.29
CA SER A 229 -9.11 -8.20 2.06
C SER A 229 -9.95 -7.96 3.31
N GLY A 230 -11.25 -8.24 3.23
CA GLY A 230 -12.15 -8.13 4.37
C GLY A 230 -11.72 -9.01 5.54
N SER A 231 -12.10 -8.62 6.75
CA SER A 231 -11.93 -9.45 7.96
C SER A 231 -12.63 -10.83 7.87
N THR A 232 -13.51 -11.02 6.89
CA THR A 232 -14.28 -12.24 6.64
C THR A 232 -13.69 -13.14 5.54
N GLY A 233 -12.48 -12.84 5.04
CA GLY A 233 -11.79 -13.66 4.04
C GLY A 233 -12.11 -13.33 2.56
N MET A 234 -13.35 -12.94 2.22
CA MET A 234 -13.70 -12.55 0.85
C MET A 234 -13.55 -11.03 0.63
N PRO A 235 -13.02 -10.60 -0.53
CA PRO A 235 -12.79 -9.19 -0.81
C PRO A 235 -14.07 -8.36 -0.85
N LYS A 236 -14.04 -7.15 -0.25
CA LYS A 236 -15.15 -6.18 -0.34
C LYS A 236 -14.88 -5.18 -1.47
N ALA A 237 -15.89 -4.91 -2.28
CA ALA A 237 -15.80 -3.90 -3.34
C ALA A 237 -16.03 -2.51 -2.75
N VAL A 238 -15.02 -1.66 -2.83
CA VAL A 238 -15.02 -0.28 -2.36
C VAL A 238 -15.09 0.66 -3.56
N PRO A 239 -16.20 1.38 -3.75
CA PRO A 239 -16.30 2.37 -4.81
C PRO A 239 -15.33 3.53 -4.53
N GLN A 240 -14.59 3.91 -5.55
CA GLN A 240 -13.71 5.08 -5.57
C GLN A 240 -14.33 6.10 -6.48
N THR A 241 -14.97 7.12 -5.93
CA THR A 241 -15.52 8.19 -6.74
C THR A 241 -14.43 9.16 -7.17
N HIS A 242 -14.67 9.90 -8.26
CA HIS A 242 -13.73 10.95 -8.66
C HIS A 242 -13.54 11.98 -7.55
N GLY A 243 -14.62 12.36 -6.83
CA GLY A 243 -14.56 13.31 -5.72
C GLY A 243 -13.68 12.82 -4.55
N MET A 244 -13.74 11.54 -4.19
CA MET A 244 -12.82 11.00 -3.18
C MET A 244 -11.35 11.19 -3.56
N MET A 245 -11.04 10.96 -4.84
CA MET A 245 -9.66 11.07 -5.35
C MET A 245 -9.22 12.53 -5.50
N THR A 246 -10.11 13.42 -6.00
CA THR A 246 -9.79 14.85 -6.14
C THR A 246 -9.73 15.58 -4.80
N ALA A 247 -10.51 15.18 -3.82
CA ALA A 247 -10.42 15.71 -2.46
C ALA A 247 -9.06 15.39 -1.81
N LEU A 248 -8.50 14.19 -2.06
CA LEU A 248 -7.14 13.87 -1.64
C LEU A 248 -6.10 14.76 -2.34
N VAL A 249 -6.21 14.91 -3.66
CA VAL A 249 -5.33 15.82 -4.43
C VAL A 249 -5.39 17.23 -3.87
N ALA A 250 -6.58 17.77 -3.65
CA ALA A 250 -6.79 19.12 -3.10
C ALA A 250 -6.26 19.25 -1.66
N GLY A 251 -6.43 18.21 -0.84
CA GLY A 251 -5.87 18.17 0.51
C GLY A 251 -4.34 18.23 0.53
N LEU A 252 -3.68 17.49 -0.35
CA LEU A 252 -2.22 17.52 -0.50
C LEU A 252 -1.74 18.86 -1.08
N GLU A 253 -2.44 19.39 -2.09
CA GLU A 253 -2.16 20.70 -2.67
C GLU A 253 -2.25 21.82 -1.63
N GLY A 254 -3.22 21.73 -0.71
CA GLY A 254 -3.34 22.65 0.40
C GLY A 254 -2.15 22.70 1.35
N LEU A 255 -1.29 21.67 1.34
CA LEU A 255 -0.06 21.62 2.14
C LEU A 255 1.16 22.18 1.40
N ASN A 256 1.12 22.33 0.07
CA ASN A 256 2.24 22.84 -0.70
C ASN A 256 2.51 24.32 -0.40
N LEU A 257 3.77 24.71 -0.41
CA LEU A 257 4.20 26.10 -0.44
C LEU A 257 4.35 26.55 -1.91
N PRO A 258 4.27 27.83 -2.23
CA PRO A 258 4.40 28.35 -3.60
C PRO A 258 5.69 27.90 -4.29
N GLU A 259 6.79 27.75 -3.55
CA GLU A 259 8.08 27.30 -4.08
C GLU A 259 8.07 25.82 -4.54
N SER A 260 7.04 25.04 -4.21
CA SER A 260 6.89 23.67 -4.68
C SER A 260 6.55 23.57 -6.17
N GLU A 261 6.12 24.66 -6.78
CA GLU A 261 5.65 24.75 -8.16
C GLU A 261 6.76 25.15 -9.16
N ASP A 262 8.03 24.77 -8.93
CA ASP A 262 9.07 24.98 -9.93
C ASP A 262 8.77 24.10 -11.17
N PRO A 263 8.30 24.67 -12.30
CA PRO A 263 7.92 23.92 -13.48
C PRO A 263 9.10 23.25 -14.19
N SER A 264 10.33 23.62 -13.85
CA SER A 264 11.54 22.99 -14.37
C SER A 264 11.82 21.63 -13.76
N VAL A 265 11.29 21.37 -12.55
CA VAL A 265 11.47 20.09 -11.83
C VAL A 265 10.33 19.14 -12.13
N VAL A 266 10.48 18.34 -13.19
CA VAL A 266 9.51 17.28 -13.49
C VAL A 266 9.61 16.18 -12.45
N ARG A 267 8.53 15.95 -11.70
CA ARG A 267 8.43 14.87 -10.74
C ARG A 267 8.57 13.52 -11.43
N ARG A 268 9.62 12.77 -11.11
CA ARG A 268 9.86 11.42 -11.62
C ARG A 268 9.80 10.44 -10.47
N THR A 269 9.07 9.34 -10.67
CA THR A 269 8.97 8.26 -9.70
C THR A 269 9.13 6.89 -10.37
N LEU A 270 9.64 5.91 -9.62
CA LEU A 270 9.68 4.51 -10.02
C LEU A 270 8.65 3.75 -9.19
N GLU A 271 7.72 3.04 -9.83
CA GLU A 271 6.56 2.43 -9.18
C GLU A 271 6.43 0.94 -9.48
N TRP A 272 6.46 0.11 -8.45
CA TRP A 272 6.25 -1.34 -8.54
C TRP A 272 4.97 -1.80 -7.82
N MET A 273 4.45 -1.00 -6.89
CA MET A 273 3.26 -1.36 -6.12
C MET A 273 2.03 -1.44 -7.04
N PRO A 274 1.18 -2.49 -6.88
CA PRO A 274 0.06 -2.71 -7.79
C PRO A 274 -0.97 -1.59 -7.78
N TRP A 275 -1.46 -1.20 -8.95
CA TRP A 275 -2.53 -0.21 -9.09
C TRP A 275 -3.92 -0.71 -8.67
N SER A 276 -4.06 -2.00 -8.39
CA SER A 276 -5.21 -2.55 -7.67
C SER A 276 -5.26 -2.13 -6.19
N HIS A 277 -4.21 -1.45 -5.69
CA HIS A 277 -4.14 -0.90 -4.34
C HIS A 277 -4.24 0.61 -4.31
N ILE A 278 -4.88 1.12 -3.24
CA ILE A 278 -5.13 2.54 -3.03
C ILE A 278 -3.85 3.39 -3.07
N SER A 279 -2.74 2.92 -2.46
CA SER A 279 -1.49 3.67 -2.37
C SER A 279 -0.89 3.98 -3.74
N ALA A 280 -0.74 2.97 -4.61
CA ALA A 280 -0.19 3.17 -5.94
C ALA A 280 -1.25 3.61 -6.95
N GLY A 281 -2.42 2.97 -6.96
CA GLY A 281 -3.48 3.19 -7.96
C GLY A 281 -4.24 4.51 -7.80
N ASN A 282 -4.25 5.10 -6.60
CA ASN A 282 -4.87 6.40 -6.37
C ASN A 282 -3.83 7.43 -5.92
N VAL A 283 -3.18 7.23 -4.76
CA VAL A 283 -2.25 8.23 -4.22
C VAL A 283 -1.08 8.47 -5.17
N GLY A 284 -0.39 7.40 -5.60
CA GLY A 284 0.75 7.48 -6.51
C GLY A 284 0.36 7.97 -7.90
N PHE A 285 -0.54 7.26 -8.57
CA PHE A 285 -0.92 7.53 -9.96
C PHE A 285 -1.61 8.89 -10.14
N ASN A 286 -2.59 9.23 -9.29
CA ASN A 286 -3.25 10.53 -9.38
C ASN A 286 -2.30 11.67 -8.96
N GLY A 287 -1.36 11.42 -8.03
CA GLY A 287 -0.32 12.38 -7.67
C GLY A 287 0.64 12.69 -8.84
N VAL A 288 0.96 11.70 -9.68
CA VAL A 288 1.72 11.92 -10.91
C VAL A 288 0.90 12.76 -11.89
N ILE A 289 -0.38 12.44 -12.10
CA ILE A 289 -1.27 13.25 -12.97
C ILE A 289 -1.35 14.69 -12.43
N ALA A 290 -1.60 14.88 -11.14
CA ALA A 290 -1.76 16.20 -10.53
C ALA A 290 -0.52 17.09 -10.72
N SER A 291 0.68 16.51 -10.59
CA SER A 291 1.94 17.24 -10.76
C SER A 291 2.41 17.36 -12.21
N GLY A 292 1.69 16.82 -13.20
CA GLY A 292 2.20 16.68 -14.56
C GLY A 292 3.50 15.89 -14.64
N GLY A 293 3.68 14.93 -13.73
CA GLY A 293 4.91 14.16 -13.55
C GLY A 293 5.06 12.98 -14.51
N THR A 294 6.11 12.22 -14.31
CA THR A 294 6.46 11.03 -15.10
C THR A 294 6.60 9.83 -14.18
N VAL A 295 5.94 8.72 -14.51
CA VAL A 295 6.12 7.45 -13.80
C VAL A 295 6.87 6.44 -14.68
N PHE A 296 7.82 5.75 -14.06
CA PHE A 296 8.51 4.60 -14.61
C PHE A 296 7.95 3.35 -13.93
N LEU A 297 7.45 2.41 -14.71
CA LEU A 297 6.89 1.16 -14.21
C LEU A 297 8.02 0.17 -13.95
N ASP A 298 8.04 -0.35 -12.73
CA ASP A 298 9.09 -1.26 -12.28
C ASP A 298 8.56 -2.70 -12.18
N ASP A 299 9.19 -3.61 -12.92
CA ASP A 299 8.92 -5.05 -12.82
C ASP A 299 9.65 -5.67 -11.62
N GLY A 300 10.54 -4.92 -10.97
CA GLY A 300 11.21 -5.32 -9.74
C GLY A 300 10.27 -5.36 -8.55
N LYS A 301 10.66 -6.13 -7.53
CA LYS A 301 9.94 -6.24 -6.26
C LYS A 301 10.94 -6.40 -5.12
N PRO A 302 10.60 -6.03 -3.88
CA PRO A 302 11.49 -6.21 -2.73
C PRO A 302 11.56 -7.68 -2.30
N MET A 303 12.06 -8.51 -3.20
CA MET A 303 12.25 -9.95 -3.05
C MET A 303 13.59 -10.35 -3.68
N PRO A 304 14.28 -11.36 -3.13
CA PRO A 304 15.50 -11.90 -3.73
C PRO A 304 15.30 -12.27 -5.21
N GLY A 305 16.26 -11.90 -6.08
CA GLY A 305 16.21 -12.15 -7.52
C GLY A 305 15.36 -11.17 -8.34
N LEU A 306 14.48 -10.38 -7.68
CA LEU A 306 13.68 -9.37 -8.36
C LEU A 306 14.09 -7.93 -7.99
N PHE A 307 14.72 -7.73 -6.84
CA PHE A 307 15.12 -6.40 -6.40
C PHE A 307 16.28 -5.82 -7.23
N GLU A 308 17.08 -6.65 -7.84
CA GLU A 308 18.14 -6.26 -8.79
C GLU A 308 17.58 -5.50 -9.99
N ILE A 309 16.34 -5.80 -10.40
CA ILE A 309 15.63 -5.07 -11.46
C ILE A 309 15.35 -3.64 -10.99
N THR A 310 14.82 -3.49 -9.78
CA THR A 310 14.57 -2.17 -9.14
C THR A 310 15.86 -1.37 -9.03
N MET A 311 16.95 -1.97 -8.55
CA MET A 311 18.25 -1.28 -8.41
C MET A 311 18.80 -0.80 -9.76
N ARG A 312 18.71 -1.64 -10.81
CA ARG A 312 19.07 -1.22 -12.18
C ARG A 312 18.22 -0.03 -12.63
N ASN A 313 16.91 -0.11 -12.44
CA ASN A 313 16.00 0.94 -12.85
C ASN A 313 16.23 2.25 -12.08
N LEU A 314 16.53 2.19 -10.78
CA LEU A 314 16.87 3.39 -9.98
C LEU A 314 18.10 4.13 -10.50
N ARG A 315 19.14 3.40 -10.97
CA ARG A 315 20.34 4.05 -11.56
C ARG A 315 20.00 4.89 -12.79
N GLU A 316 19.07 4.42 -13.62
CA GLU A 316 18.69 5.12 -14.84
C GLU A 316 17.65 6.23 -14.59
N VAL A 317 16.64 5.96 -13.78
CA VAL A 317 15.51 6.87 -13.54
C VAL A 317 15.92 8.06 -12.68
N GLN A 318 16.80 7.86 -11.69
CA GLN A 318 17.24 8.91 -10.75
C GLN A 318 16.04 9.69 -10.21
N PRO A 319 15.17 9.05 -9.40
CA PRO A 319 13.87 9.60 -9.04
C PRO A 319 13.97 10.90 -8.25
N VAL A 320 12.97 11.77 -8.42
CA VAL A 320 12.78 12.99 -7.61
C VAL A 320 12.06 12.65 -6.31
N VAL A 321 11.14 11.69 -6.40
CA VAL A 321 10.38 11.14 -5.26
C VAL A 321 10.41 9.62 -5.35
N PHE A 322 10.64 8.96 -4.22
CA PHE A 322 10.56 7.51 -4.14
C PHE A 322 9.69 7.09 -2.97
N GLY A 323 8.60 6.39 -3.28
CA GLY A 323 7.67 5.80 -2.31
C GLY A 323 7.75 4.29 -2.32
N SER A 324 7.85 3.64 -1.16
CA SER A 324 7.89 2.18 -1.10
C SER A 324 7.50 1.63 0.27
N ALA A 325 7.42 0.29 0.37
CA ALA A 325 7.28 -0.41 1.64
C ALA A 325 8.60 -0.41 2.43
N PRO A 326 8.57 -0.49 3.77
CA PRO A 326 9.77 -0.52 4.61
C PRO A 326 10.78 -1.59 4.24
N ILE A 327 10.34 -2.78 3.81
CA ILE A 327 11.22 -3.86 3.36
C ILE A 327 12.09 -3.45 2.16
N ALA A 328 11.52 -2.72 1.21
CA ALA A 328 12.27 -2.21 0.06
C ALA A 328 13.35 -1.21 0.48
N PHE A 329 13.05 -0.33 1.43
CA PHE A 329 14.03 0.60 1.98
C PHE A 329 15.17 -0.11 2.72
N GLY A 330 14.86 -1.18 3.46
CA GLY A 330 15.89 -2.02 4.11
C GLY A 330 16.84 -2.67 3.09
N MET A 331 16.29 -3.28 2.03
CA MET A 331 17.07 -3.87 0.95
C MET A 331 17.89 -2.82 0.18
N LEU A 332 17.29 -1.65 -0.07
CA LEU A 332 17.94 -0.54 -0.76
C LEU A 332 19.10 0.03 0.05
N ALA A 333 18.93 0.25 1.36
CA ALA A 333 20.00 0.70 2.24
C ALA A 333 21.18 -0.30 2.22
N ALA A 334 20.90 -1.59 2.38
CA ALA A 334 21.93 -2.64 2.32
C ALA A 334 22.68 -2.69 0.97
N ALA A 335 21.97 -2.47 -0.13
CA ALA A 335 22.59 -2.41 -1.45
C ALA A 335 23.48 -1.15 -1.60
N MET A 336 22.97 0.02 -1.24
CA MET A 336 23.69 1.30 -1.38
C MET A 336 24.94 1.43 -0.48
N GLU A 337 25.03 0.67 0.60
CA GLU A 337 26.24 0.59 1.43
C GLU A 337 27.45 0.05 0.66
N ASN A 338 27.22 -0.83 -0.32
CA ASN A 338 28.26 -1.48 -1.10
C ASN A 338 28.28 -1.05 -2.58
N ASP A 339 27.32 -0.29 -3.04
CA ASP A 339 27.15 0.13 -4.42
C ASP A 339 27.09 1.66 -4.52
N VAL A 340 28.24 2.26 -4.80
CA VAL A 340 28.41 3.71 -4.89
C VAL A 340 27.60 4.30 -6.03
N GLU A 341 27.57 3.62 -7.19
CA GLU A 341 26.83 4.09 -8.37
C GLU A 341 25.33 4.15 -8.12
N LEU A 342 24.78 3.10 -7.49
CA LEU A 342 23.36 3.07 -7.10
C LEU A 342 23.04 4.18 -6.11
N ARG A 343 23.90 4.38 -5.11
CA ARG A 343 23.73 5.41 -4.08
C ARG A 343 23.74 6.81 -4.67
N GLN A 344 24.71 7.11 -5.52
CA GLN A 344 24.81 8.38 -6.23
C GLN A 344 23.59 8.65 -7.12
N ALA A 345 23.18 7.66 -7.91
CA ALA A 345 22.02 7.76 -8.77
C ALA A 345 20.72 7.98 -7.98
N PHE A 346 20.54 7.24 -6.87
CA PHE A 346 19.33 7.33 -6.05
C PHE A 346 19.16 8.73 -5.41
N PHE A 347 20.22 9.29 -4.83
CA PHE A 347 20.16 10.58 -4.14
C PHE A 347 20.31 11.79 -5.05
N LYS A 348 20.74 11.63 -6.31
CA LYS A 348 21.06 12.74 -7.22
C LYS A 348 19.97 13.80 -7.33
N ASN A 349 18.73 13.39 -7.51
CA ASN A 349 17.59 14.29 -7.70
C ASN A 349 16.57 14.21 -6.54
N MET A 350 16.81 13.34 -5.54
CA MET A 350 15.86 13.05 -4.49
C MET A 350 15.45 14.28 -3.70
N GLN A 351 14.15 14.56 -3.67
CA GLN A 351 13.55 15.64 -2.86
C GLN A 351 13.06 15.11 -1.53
N TYR A 352 12.30 14.03 -1.56
CA TYR A 352 11.83 13.35 -0.37
C TYR A 352 11.55 11.87 -0.66
N MET A 353 11.57 11.07 0.39
CA MET A 353 11.17 9.67 0.38
C MET A 353 9.82 9.51 1.09
N ALA A 354 9.04 8.51 0.70
CA ALA A 354 7.76 8.18 1.35
C ALA A 354 7.68 6.68 1.67
N TYR A 355 7.16 6.34 2.83
CA TYR A 355 6.88 4.94 3.16
C TYR A 355 5.43 4.77 3.63
N GLY A 356 4.91 3.55 3.46
CA GLY A 356 3.57 3.23 3.90
C GLY A 356 3.35 1.72 4.02
N GLY A 357 2.18 1.35 4.55
CA GLY A 357 1.76 -0.04 4.71
C GLY A 357 2.29 -0.74 5.96
N ALA A 358 3.45 -0.32 6.50
CA ALA A 358 4.01 -0.80 7.76
C ALA A 358 4.90 0.26 8.40
N THR A 359 5.29 0.03 9.66
CA THR A 359 6.24 0.91 10.37
C THR A 359 7.67 0.68 9.89
N LEU A 360 8.37 1.78 9.59
CA LEU A 360 9.81 1.76 9.32
C LEU A 360 10.58 1.66 10.63
N SER A 361 11.67 0.87 10.68
CA SER A 361 12.55 0.81 11.84
C SER A 361 13.50 2.01 11.90
N ASN A 362 13.92 2.39 13.11
CA ASN A 362 14.94 3.43 13.31
C ASN A 362 16.26 3.06 12.61
N ASP A 363 16.68 1.80 12.65
CA ASP A 363 17.90 1.33 11.98
C ASP A 363 17.87 1.63 10.46
N ILE A 364 16.76 1.31 9.79
CA ILE A 364 16.63 1.60 8.34
C ILE A 364 16.64 3.11 8.10
N TYR A 365 15.95 3.88 8.93
CA TYR A 365 15.96 5.35 8.86
C TYR A 365 17.38 5.91 8.98
N ASP A 366 18.10 5.52 10.04
CA ASP A 366 19.45 6.02 10.33
C ASP A 366 20.43 5.68 9.20
N ARG A 367 20.38 4.45 8.67
CA ARG A 367 21.19 4.01 7.53
C ARG A 367 20.90 4.82 6.27
N LEU A 368 19.63 5.05 5.94
CA LEU A 368 19.24 5.87 4.78
C LEU A 368 19.73 7.31 4.92
N GLN A 369 19.60 7.91 6.12
CA GLN A 369 20.06 9.28 6.35
C GLN A 369 21.59 9.39 6.31
N ALA A 370 22.30 8.39 6.85
CA ALA A 370 23.75 8.33 6.77
C ALA A 370 24.23 8.28 5.31
N LEU A 371 23.61 7.45 4.48
CA LEU A 371 23.92 7.35 3.05
C LEU A 371 23.57 8.63 2.29
N ALA A 372 22.45 9.28 2.63
CA ALA A 372 22.06 10.56 2.04
C ALA A 372 23.05 11.67 2.36
N VAL A 373 23.48 11.78 3.64
CA VAL A 373 24.48 12.76 4.07
C VAL A 373 25.83 12.50 3.40
N LEU A 374 26.24 11.24 3.27
CA LEU A 374 27.48 10.87 2.56
C LEU A 374 27.50 11.39 1.12
N GLU A 375 26.37 11.31 0.40
CA GLU A 375 26.30 11.69 -1.02
C GLU A 375 25.97 13.16 -1.24
N THR A 376 25.15 13.77 -0.38
CA THR A 376 24.57 15.10 -0.65
C THR A 376 24.98 16.16 0.38
N GLY A 377 25.56 15.74 1.50
CA GLY A 377 25.81 16.62 2.65
C GLY A 377 24.53 16.98 3.43
N GLN A 378 23.36 16.44 3.05
CA GLN A 378 22.06 16.74 3.63
C GLN A 378 21.29 15.46 3.96
N ARG A 379 20.45 15.54 4.98
CA ARG A 379 19.42 14.52 5.23
C ARG A 379 18.25 14.72 4.26
N ILE A 380 17.61 13.63 3.84
CA ILE A 380 16.45 13.70 2.94
C ILE A 380 15.17 13.54 3.76
N PRO A 381 14.17 14.43 3.62
CA PRO A 381 12.87 14.27 4.28
C PRO A 381 12.26 12.89 4.00
N LEU A 382 11.74 12.25 5.04
CA LEU A 382 11.07 10.96 4.95
C LEU A 382 9.66 11.11 5.52
N THR A 383 8.66 10.92 4.68
CA THR A 383 7.25 11.08 5.02
C THR A 383 6.52 9.74 5.07
N THR A 384 5.36 9.75 5.70
CA THR A 384 4.40 8.64 5.64
C THR A 384 3.00 9.18 5.43
N MET A 385 2.17 8.41 4.73
CA MET A 385 0.74 8.67 4.61
C MET A 385 -0.02 7.48 5.19
N TYR A 386 -1.02 7.79 6.00
CA TYR A 386 -1.88 6.80 6.63
C TYR A 386 -3.32 6.92 6.11
N GLY A 387 -3.98 5.78 5.94
CA GLY A 387 -5.35 5.66 5.48
C GLY A 387 -5.69 4.22 5.08
N ALA A 388 -6.86 4.05 4.50
CA ALA A 388 -7.39 2.77 4.05
C ALA A 388 -7.99 2.90 2.64
N THR A 389 -8.32 1.79 2.00
CA THR A 389 -9.01 1.82 0.69
C THR A 389 -10.33 2.58 0.77
N GLU A 390 -11.00 2.49 1.90
CA GLU A 390 -12.27 3.12 2.20
C GLU A 390 -12.19 4.63 2.45
N THR A 391 -10.98 5.17 2.66
CA THR A 391 -10.80 6.56 3.10
C THR A 391 -9.78 7.36 2.30
N GLN A 392 -9.08 6.74 1.35
CA GLN A 392 -7.87 7.31 0.76
C GLN A 392 -6.80 7.58 1.83
N GLY A 393 -5.86 8.50 1.58
CA GLY A 393 -4.99 9.05 2.61
C GLY A 393 -5.76 10.02 3.51
N ILE A 394 -5.67 9.84 4.82
CA ILE A 394 -6.37 10.71 5.79
C ILE A 394 -5.43 11.57 6.63
N SER A 395 -4.20 11.13 6.80
CA SER A 395 -3.17 11.89 7.51
C SER A 395 -1.79 11.66 6.88
N MET A 396 -0.89 12.59 7.13
CA MET A 396 0.45 12.60 6.58
C MET A 396 1.42 13.26 7.56
N THR A 397 2.67 12.77 7.59
CA THR A 397 3.77 13.47 8.23
C THR A 397 4.34 14.48 7.23
N HIS A 398 3.80 15.70 7.23
CA HIS A 398 4.15 16.76 6.29
C HIS A 398 5.12 17.78 6.89
N TRP A 399 6.06 17.32 7.69
CA TRP A 399 7.15 18.11 8.25
C TRP A 399 8.41 17.27 8.39
N VAL A 400 9.53 17.95 8.51
CA VAL A 400 10.81 17.30 8.73
C VAL A 400 10.90 16.77 10.15
N THR A 401 11.16 15.48 10.31
CA THR A 401 11.25 14.81 11.61
C THR A 401 12.26 13.67 11.57
N GLU A 402 12.89 13.40 12.71
CA GLU A 402 13.75 12.22 12.93
C GLU A 402 12.96 11.02 13.43
N ARG A 403 11.69 11.22 13.80
CA ARG A 403 10.85 10.19 14.36
C ARG A 403 10.19 9.36 13.26
N VAL A 404 10.34 8.07 13.31
CA VAL A 404 9.63 7.10 12.46
C VAL A 404 8.39 6.53 13.18
N GLY A 405 7.49 5.86 12.45
CA GLY A 405 6.27 5.28 12.98
C GLY A 405 5.13 6.27 13.21
N LEU A 406 5.31 7.52 12.78
CA LEU A 406 4.24 8.51 12.78
C LEU A 406 3.19 8.14 11.72
N ILE A 407 1.93 8.42 12.02
CA ILE A 407 0.86 8.51 11.01
C ILE A 407 0.55 9.97 10.65
N GLY A 408 1.23 10.92 11.29
CA GLY A 408 1.14 12.34 11.00
C GLY A 408 -0.08 13.03 11.58
N LEU A 409 -0.56 14.05 10.88
CA LEU A 409 -1.72 14.87 11.22
C LEU A 409 -2.78 14.80 10.10
N PRO A 410 -4.07 15.05 10.40
CA PRO A 410 -5.12 15.00 9.38
C PRO A 410 -4.84 15.96 8.22
N LEU A 411 -5.12 15.48 7.01
CA LEU A 411 -5.04 16.31 5.80
C LEU A 411 -6.11 17.40 5.81
N PRO A 412 -5.88 18.53 5.14
CA PRO A 412 -6.89 19.58 4.95
C PRO A 412 -8.21 19.02 4.40
N GLY A 413 -9.33 19.52 4.92
CA GLY A 413 -10.68 19.08 4.53
C GLY A 413 -11.22 17.85 5.27
N LEU A 414 -10.43 17.23 6.15
CA LEU A 414 -10.82 16.05 6.92
C LEU A 414 -10.98 16.35 8.41
N VAL A 415 -11.89 15.62 9.04
CA VAL A 415 -12.04 15.59 10.50
C VAL A 415 -11.66 14.18 10.98
N MET A 416 -10.64 14.11 11.80
CA MET A 416 -10.27 12.88 12.50
C MET A 416 -10.84 12.92 13.91
N LYS A 417 -11.59 11.88 14.30
CA LYS A 417 -12.17 11.71 15.64
C LYS A 417 -11.44 10.57 16.33
N LEU A 418 -10.85 10.87 17.47
CA LEU A 418 -10.20 9.91 18.33
C LEU A 418 -11.17 9.54 19.45
N VAL A 419 -11.55 8.27 19.52
CA VAL A 419 -12.56 7.76 20.45
C VAL A 419 -11.88 6.91 21.53
N PRO A 420 -12.08 7.19 22.83
CA PRO A 420 -11.54 6.37 23.90
C PRO A 420 -11.97 4.91 23.77
N ASN A 421 -11.01 3.99 23.80
CA ASN A 421 -11.23 2.55 23.78
C ASN A 421 -10.25 1.87 24.72
N GLY A 422 -10.66 1.66 25.97
CA GLY A 422 -9.77 1.24 27.05
C GLY A 422 -8.67 2.27 27.31
N SER A 423 -7.41 1.86 27.17
CA SER A 423 -6.25 2.76 27.31
C SER A 423 -5.79 3.38 25.98
N LYS A 424 -6.51 3.15 24.89
CA LYS A 424 -6.16 3.60 23.52
C LYS A 424 -7.19 4.59 22.98
N LEU A 425 -6.83 5.22 21.87
CA LEU A 425 -7.70 6.09 21.09
C LEU A 425 -7.97 5.46 19.72
N GLU A 426 -9.22 5.06 19.44
CA GLU A 426 -9.64 4.54 18.14
C GLU A 426 -9.78 5.69 17.13
N VAL A 427 -9.22 5.52 15.94
CA VAL A 427 -9.31 6.50 14.84
C VAL A 427 -10.61 6.31 14.07
N ARG A 428 -11.36 7.40 13.94
CA ARG A 428 -12.48 7.53 12.99
C ARG A 428 -12.28 8.77 12.13
N VAL A 429 -12.81 8.77 10.92
CA VAL A 429 -12.62 9.88 9.99
C VAL A 429 -13.90 10.23 9.25
N LYS A 430 -14.07 11.53 8.95
CA LYS A 430 -15.15 12.08 8.14
C LYS A 430 -14.59 13.11 7.18
N GLY A 431 -15.05 13.08 5.93
CA GLY A 431 -14.66 14.03 4.88
C GLY A 431 -14.89 13.48 3.48
N ALA A 432 -14.57 14.27 2.47
CA ALA A 432 -14.85 13.95 1.08
C ALA A 432 -14.03 12.77 0.52
N THR A 433 -12.94 12.37 1.18
CA THR A 433 -12.13 11.21 0.79
C THR A 433 -12.72 9.87 1.24
N VAL A 434 -13.75 9.89 2.13
CA VAL A 434 -14.36 8.68 2.70
C VAL A 434 -15.41 8.11 1.74
N MET A 435 -15.37 6.79 1.54
CA MET A 435 -16.32 6.08 0.67
C MET A 435 -17.79 6.30 1.09
N PRO A 436 -18.73 6.27 0.16
CA PRO A 436 -20.17 6.31 0.48
C PRO A 436 -20.69 5.01 1.11
N GLY A 437 -19.99 3.89 0.90
CA GLY A 437 -20.34 2.57 1.41
C GLY A 437 -19.76 1.46 0.55
N TYR A 438 -19.92 0.20 0.98
CA TYR A 438 -19.52 -0.98 0.21
C TYR A 438 -20.55 -1.30 -0.87
N LEU A 439 -20.10 -1.67 -2.06
CA LEU A 439 -20.98 -2.06 -3.17
C LEU A 439 -21.83 -3.28 -2.78
N GLY A 440 -23.16 -3.12 -2.84
CA GLY A 440 -24.11 -4.23 -2.60
C GLY A 440 -24.17 -4.75 -1.16
N ASP A 441 -23.56 -4.06 -0.18
CA ASP A 441 -23.50 -4.52 1.22
C ASP A 441 -23.92 -3.41 2.19
N PRO A 442 -25.23 -3.11 2.31
CA PRO A 442 -25.74 -2.05 3.18
C PRO A 442 -25.52 -2.33 4.67
N GLU A 443 -25.53 -3.62 5.07
CA GLU A 443 -25.31 -3.99 6.48
C GLU A 443 -23.88 -3.70 6.93
N LYS A 444 -22.89 -4.15 6.15
CA LYS A 444 -21.48 -3.81 6.44
C LYS A 444 -21.22 -2.32 6.30
N THR A 445 -21.90 -1.63 5.39
CA THR A 445 -21.83 -0.17 5.28
C THR A 445 -22.30 0.49 6.56
N ALA A 446 -23.49 0.16 7.05
CA ALA A 446 -24.01 0.71 8.30
C ALA A 446 -23.11 0.40 9.50
N ALA A 447 -22.57 -0.83 9.58
CA ALA A 447 -21.64 -1.22 10.63
C ALA A 447 -20.29 -0.47 10.59
N ALA A 448 -19.87 0.01 9.43
CA ALA A 448 -18.59 0.70 9.24
C ALA A 448 -18.60 2.16 9.69
N PHE A 449 -19.76 2.76 9.89
CA PHE A 449 -19.89 4.16 10.33
C PHE A 449 -20.42 4.23 11.76
N ASP A 450 -20.10 5.33 12.45
CA ASP A 450 -20.74 5.65 13.71
C ASP A 450 -21.99 6.53 13.51
N GLN A 451 -22.70 6.82 14.60
CA GLN A 451 -23.94 7.59 14.55
C GLN A 451 -23.76 9.03 14.02
N GLU A 452 -22.55 9.58 14.10
CA GLU A 452 -22.22 10.91 13.57
C GLU A 452 -21.72 10.86 12.11
N GLY A 453 -21.67 9.66 11.50
CA GLY A 453 -21.20 9.44 10.13
C GLY A 453 -19.68 9.44 9.97
N PHE A 454 -18.92 9.16 11.04
CA PHE A 454 -17.49 8.90 10.93
C PHE A 454 -17.23 7.44 10.58
N TYR A 455 -16.40 7.22 9.58
CA TYR A 455 -15.93 5.87 9.22
C TYR A 455 -14.96 5.34 10.30
N LYS A 456 -15.17 4.11 10.74
CA LYS A 456 -14.36 3.41 11.74
C LYS A 456 -13.23 2.65 11.06
N LEU A 457 -11.96 3.09 11.22
CA LEU A 457 -10.82 2.39 10.65
C LEU A 457 -10.49 1.09 11.40
N GLY A 458 -10.85 1.02 12.68
CA GLY A 458 -10.49 -0.09 13.56
C GLY A 458 -9.03 -0.08 13.99
N ASP A 459 -8.34 1.03 13.82
CA ASP A 459 -6.97 1.27 14.23
C ASP A 459 -6.93 2.16 15.46
N ALA A 460 -5.94 1.93 16.33
CA ALA A 460 -5.67 2.76 17.49
C ALA A 460 -4.43 3.63 17.28
N VAL A 461 -4.44 4.79 17.95
CA VAL A 461 -3.34 5.75 17.94
C VAL A 461 -3.11 6.32 19.32
N ARG A 462 -1.98 6.99 19.47
CA ARG A 462 -1.66 7.86 20.61
C ARG A 462 -0.94 9.11 20.11
N PHE A 463 -1.04 10.20 20.85
CA PHE A 463 -0.20 11.37 20.60
C PHE A 463 1.28 11.05 20.85
N VAL A 464 2.14 11.72 20.11
CA VAL A 464 3.59 11.75 20.41
C VAL A 464 3.81 12.45 21.74
N ASP A 465 3.12 13.57 21.94
CA ASP A 465 3.08 14.37 23.15
C ASP A 465 1.64 14.87 23.37
N ASP A 466 1.00 14.48 24.46
CA ASP A 466 -0.36 14.89 24.79
C ASP A 466 -0.50 16.42 25.01
N LYS A 467 0.62 17.10 25.31
CA LYS A 467 0.68 18.54 25.53
C LYS A 467 0.93 19.32 24.25
N ASP A 468 1.49 18.67 23.24
CA ASP A 468 1.80 19.27 21.94
C ASP A 468 1.30 18.38 20.80
N PRO A 469 0.02 18.44 20.44
CA PRO A 469 -0.56 17.65 19.35
C PRO A 469 0.08 17.90 17.97
N THR A 470 0.81 19.02 17.79
CA THR A 470 1.50 19.31 16.51
C THR A 470 2.65 18.33 16.21
N GLN A 471 3.14 17.60 17.23
CA GLN A 471 4.10 16.52 17.03
C GLN A 471 3.50 15.29 16.34
N GLY A 472 2.18 15.24 16.18
CA GLY A 472 1.46 14.20 15.44
C GLY A 472 1.09 12.98 16.25
N LEU A 473 0.60 11.98 15.51
CA LEU A 473 0.09 10.72 16.04
C LEU A 473 1.01 9.57 15.68
N VAL A 474 1.08 8.58 16.57
CA VAL A 474 1.76 7.29 16.37
C VAL A 474 0.70 6.19 16.29
N PHE A 475 0.88 5.26 15.36
CA PHE A 475 0.06 4.04 15.27
C PHE A 475 0.25 3.17 16.52
N ASP A 476 -0.84 2.74 17.13
CA ASP A 476 -0.85 1.96 18.39
C ASP A 476 -1.60 0.62 18.25
N GLY A 477 -1.57 0.05 17.04
CA GLY A 477 -2.13 -1.26 16.75
C GLY A 477 -3.57 -1.20 16.22
N ARG A 478 -4.12 -2.41 15.94
CA ARG A 478 -5.51 -2.57 15.53
C ARG A 478 -6.38 -2.89 16.73
N VAL A 479 -7.44 -2.14 16.92
CA VAL A 479 -8.42 -2.37 18.01
C VAL A 479 -9.01 -3.78 17.94
N VAL A 480 -9.28 -4.29 16.75
CA VAL A 480 -9.89 -5.61 16.52
C VAL A 480 -8.92 -6.79 16.63
N GLU A 481 -7.62 -6.55 16.65
CA GLU A 481 -6.59 -7.61 16.81
C GLU A 481 -6.12 -7.74 18.26
N ASP A 482 -6.35 -6.71 19.07
CA ASP A 482 -5.99 -6.74 20.48
C ASP A 482 -6.95 -7.65 21.24
N PHE A 483 -6.42 -8.39 22.21
CA PHE A 483 -7.18 -9.34 23.00
C PHE A 483 -6.83 -9.26 24.48
N LYS A 484 -7.61 -9.94 25.32
CA LYS A 484 -7.33 -10.10 26.76
C LYS A 484 -6.81 -11.50 27.06
N LEU A 485 -5.85 -11.58 27.96
CA LEU A 485 -5.51 -12.81 28.63
C LEU A 485 -6.64 -13.20 29.62
N ASP A 486 -6.61 -14.43 30.14
CA ASP A 486 -7.53 -14.88 31.18
C ASP A 486 -7.48 -14.03 32.46
N SER A 487 -6.31 -13.43 32.75
CA SER A 487 -6.11 -12.45 33.83
C SER A 487 -6.81 -11.08 33.57
N GLY A 488 -7.43 -10.89 32.41
CA GLY A 488 -8.00 -9.60 31.99
C GLY A 488 -6.97 -8.59 31.43
N THR A 489 -5.69 -8.98 31.39
CA THR A 489 -4.62 -8.10 30.88
C THR A 489 -4.70 -7.96 29.35
N TRP A 490 -4.74 -6.73 28.86
CA TRP A 490 -4.75 -6.45 27.42
C TRP A 490 -3.40 -6.72 26.74
N VAL A 491 -3.44 -7.39 25.60
CA VAL A 491 -2.30 -7.62 24.69
C VAL A 491 -2.49 -6.81 23.42
N SER A 492 -1.54 -5.93 23.13
CA SER A 492 -1.52 -5.16 21.89
C SER A 492 -0.72 -5.89 20.81
N VAL A 493 -1.43 -6.56 19.91
CA VAL A 493 -0.84 -7.37 18.83
C VAL A 493 -0.01 -6.50 17.89
N GLY A 494 -0.55 -5.34 17.50
CA GLY A 494 0.11 -4.43 16.57
C GLY A 494 1.43 -3.83 17.08
N VAL A 495 1.63 -3.81 18.40
CA VAL A 495 2.91 -3.40 19.03
C VAL A 495 3.83 -4.58 19.24
N LEU A 496 3.27 -5.69 19.74
CA LEU A 496 4.06 -6.84 20.14
C LEU A 496 4.66 -7.60 18.95
N ARG A 497 3.87 -7.82 17.88
CA ARG A 497 4.31 -8.56 16.68
C ARG A 497 5.53 -7.92 16.00
N PRO A 498 5.56 -6.62 15.65
CA PRO A 498 6.76 -6.01 15.08
C PRO A 498 7.97 -6.06 16.02
N ALA A 499 7.75 -5.93 17.33
CA ALA A 499 8.83 -5.97 18.30
C ALA A 499 9.50 -7.36 18.38
N ILE A 500 8.71 -8.44 18.32
CA ILE A 500 9.25 -9.81 18.32
C ILE A 500 9.95 -10.14 17.00
N VAL A 501 9.36 -9.75 15.88
CA VAL A 501 9.99 -9.96 14.57
C VAL A 501 11.34 -9.24 14.51
N ALA A 502 11.42 -8.00 14.99
CA ALA A 502 12.68 -7.26 15.06
C ALA A 502 13.69 -7.92 16.01
N ALA A 503 13.26 -8.35 17.20
CA ALA A 503 14.13 -9.02 18.17
C ALA A 503 14.68 -10.36 17.65
N CYS A 504 13.92 -11.05 16.81
CA CYS A 504 14.31 -12.34 16.23
C CYS A 504 14.95 -12.22 14.83
N SER A 505 15.20 -11.01 14.33
CA SER A 505 15.89 -10.79 13.05
C SER A 505 17.34 -11.30 13.12
N PRO A 506 17.90 -11.94 12.06
CA PRO A 506 17.27 -12.20 10.75
C PRO A 506 16.48 -13.52 10.68
N ASN A 507 16.25 -14.22 11.79
CA ASN A 507 15.75 -15.59 11.82
C ASN A 507 14.25 -15.72 11.53
N VAL A 508 13.45 -14.70 11.88
CA VAL A 508 11.98 -14.69 11.74
C VAL A 508 11.56 -13.74 10.65
N LEU A 509 10.72 -14.23 9.74
CA LEU A 509 10.07 -13.44 8.68
C LEU A 509 8.88 -12.67 9.24
N ASP A 510 7.99 -13.38 9.95
CA ASP A 510 6.76 -12.82 10.52
C ASP A 510 6.22 -13.72 11.65
N ALA A 511 5.22 -13.22 12.40
CA ALA A 511 4.66 -13.87 13.56
C ALA A 511 3.13 -13.77 13.65
N ILE A 512 2.49 -14.74 14.30
CA ILE A 512 1.12 -14.67 14.80
C ILE A 512 1.19 -14.61 16.31
N ILE A 513 0.55 -13.62 16.93
CA ILE A 513 0.46 -13.48 18.38
C ILE A 513 -0.80 -14.19 18.86
N THR A 514 -0.65 -15.03 19.87
CA THR A 514 -1.75 -15.84 20.44
C THR A 514 -1.87 -15.58 21.94
N GLY A 515 -3.03 -15.88 22.53
CA GLY A 515 -3.24 -15.70 23.97
C GLY A 515 -4.62 -15.25 24.37
N GLN A 516 -5.56 -15.09 23.45
CA GLN A 516 -6.93 -14.70 23.79
C GLN A 516 -7.53 -15.73 24.77
N ASP A 517 -7.96 -15.23 25.94
CA ASP A 517 -8.53 -16.03 27.03
C ASP A 517 -7.59 -17.16 27.52
N GLN A 518 -6.27 -17.00 27.35
CA GLN A 518 -5.23 -17.93 27.77
C GLN A 518 -4.34 -17.33 28.88
N PRO A 519 -3.63 -18.15 29.65
CA PRO A 519 -2.82 -17.67 30.79
C PRO A 519 -1.59 -16.85 30.42
N PHE A 520 -1.14 -16.92 29.16
CA PHE A 520 0.06 -16.24 28.70
C PHE A 520 0.01 -15.95 27.19
N VAL A 521 0.91 -15.09 26.74
CA VAL A 521 1.10 -14.80 25.32
C VAL A 521 2.00 -15.85 24.68
N GLY A 522 1.52 -16.46 23.60
CA GLY A 522 2.29 -17.34 22.72
C GLY A 522 2.54 -16.72 21.37
N ALA A 523 3.45 -17.32 20.58
CA ALA A 523 3.71 -16.91 19.21
C ALA A 523 3.88 -18.11 18.26
N LEU A 524 3.28 -18.03 17.09
CA LEU A 524 3.63 -18.88 15.95
C LEU A 524 4.51 -18.09 15.00
N LEU A 525 5.64 -18.63 14.60
CA LEU A 525 6.70 -17.91 13.89
C LEU A 525 6.97 -18.53 12.54
N TRP A 526 7.04 -17.72 11.49
CA TRP A 526 7.56 -18.13 10.19
C TRP A 526 9.04 -17.79 10.11
N PRO A 527 9.91 -18.79 9.80
CA PRO A 527 11.32 -18.54 9.59
C PRO A 527 11.55 -17.73 8.31
N SER A 528 12.61 -16.93 8.31
CA SER A 528 13.06 -16.26 7.09
C SER A 528 13.77 -17.21 6.14
N ALA A 529 13.84 -16.87 4.85
CA ALA A 529 14.59 -17.63 3.86
C ALA A 529 16.09 -17.74 4.24
N ALA A 530 16.65 -16.65 4.79
CA ALA A 530 18.03 -16.61 5.26
C ALA A 530 18.25 -17.59 6.43
N ALA A 531 17.30 -17.67 7.38
CA ALA A 531 17.39 -18.62 8.47
C ALA A 531 17.26 -20.07 7.98
N LEU A 532 16.36 -20.35 7.05
CA LEU A 532 16.22 -21.69 6.47
C LEU A 532 17.49 -22.13 5.73
N GLU A 533 18.21 -21.22 5.09
CA GLU A 533 19.48 -21.50 4.45
C GLU A 533 20.62 -21.66 5.47
N GLN A 534 20.71 -20.74 6.44
CA GLN A 534 21.75 -20.76 7.47
C GLN A 534 21.67 -22.01 8.36
N PHE A 535 20.45 -22.44 8.71
CA PHE A 535 20.18 -23.59 9.56
C PHE A 535 19.78 -24.83 8.74
N ARG A 536 20.53 -25.12 7.66
CA ARG A 536 20.35 -26.32 6.85
C ARG A 536 21.31 -27.41 7.33
N HIS A 537 20.83 -28.65 7.44
CA HIS A 537 21.70 -29.78 7.71
C HIS A 537 22.62 -30.10 6.52
N SER A 538 23.75 -30.82 6.76
CA SER A 538 24.66 -31.26 5.72
C SER A 538 24.02 -32.19 4.67
N ASP A 539 22.89 -32.81 5.01
CA ASP A 539 22.04 -33.60 4.12
C ASP A 539 20.98 -32.78 3.37
N GLY A 540 21.00 -31.44 3.54
CA GLY A 540 20.07 -30.49 2.90
C GLY A 540 18.76 -30.30 3.64
N GLY A 541 18.51 -30.99 4.77
CA GLY A 541 17.32 -30.78 5.61
C GLY A 541 17.45 -29.58 6.55
N PRO A 542 16.34 -28.97 7.01
CA PRO A 542 16.38 -27.86 7.97
C PRO A 542 16.79 -28.33 9.36
N ALA A 543 17.80 -27.68 9.96
CA ALA A 543 18.23 -27.91 11.34
C ALA A 543 17.29 -27.21 12.32
N HIS A 544 16.06 -27.71 12.47
CA HIS A 544 15.00 -27.07 13.28
C HIS A 544 15.41 -26.81 14.74
N GLU A 545 16.19 -27.70 15.36
CA GLU A 545 16.58 -27.54 16.76
C GLU A 545 17.57 -26.37 16.97
N ALA A 546 18.52 -26.18 16.06
CA ALA A 546 19.42 -25.05 16.10
C ALA A 546 18.69 -23.71 15.88
N LEU A 547 17.75 -23.68 14.93
CA LEU A 547 16.90 -22.50 14.70
C LEU A 547 16.00 -22.20 15.90
N LYS A 548 15.37 -23.23 16.52
CA LYS A 548 14.60 -23.07 17.77
C LYS A 548 15.44 -22.49 18.89
N ALA A 549 16.68 -22.98 19.05
CA ALA A 549 17.61 -22.48 20.07
C ALA A 549 17.99 -21.02 19.84
N ALA A 550 18.26 -20.62 18.60
CA ALA A 550 18.59 -19.23 18.24
C ALA A 550 17.39 -18.28 18.51
N ILE A 551 16.18 -18.65 18.06
CA ILE A 551 14.98 -17.87 18.30
C ILE A 551 14.65 -17.79 19.81
N ARG A 552 14.81 -18.90 20.54
CA ARG A 552 14.63 -18.92 22.00
C ARG A 552 15.54 -17.92 22.70
N ALA A 553 16.81 -17.88 22.33
CA ALA A 553 17.78 -16.94 22.90
C ALA A 553 17.38 -15.48 22.63
N ASN A 554 16.96 -15.16 21.41
CA ASN A 554 16.50 -13.83 21.03
C ASN A 554 15.25 -13.41 21.82
N LEU A 555 14.25 -14.30 21.94
CA LEU A 555 13.03 -14.04 22.70
C LEU A 555 13.30 -13.93 24.22
N ALA A 556 14.22 -14.72 24.78
CA ALA A 556 14.62 -14.59 26.17
C ALA A 556 15.28 -13.23 26.45
N GLN A 557 16.14 -12.77 25.56
CA GLN A 557 16.74 -11.44 25.64
C GLN A 557 15.67 -10.33 25.54
N TYR A 558 14.72 -10.46 24.62
CA TYR A 558 13.58 -9.56 24.50
C TYR A 558 12.74 -9.55 25.79
N ASN A 559 12.37 -10.71 26.30
CA ASN A 559 11.57 -10.86 27.52
C ASN A 559 12.24 -10.24 28.75
N ALA A 560 13.59 -10.27 28.84
CA ALA A 560 14.34 -9.66 29.94
C ALA A 560 14.16 -8.13 30.01
N THR A 561 13.87 -7.49 28.88
CA THR A 561 13.62 -6.04 28.81
C THR A 561 12.13 -5.68 28.83
N ALA A 562 11.25 -6.63 28.52
CA ALA A 562 9.82 -6.43 28.43
C ALA A 562 9.17 -6.32 29.82
N LYS A 563 8.41 -5.24 30.05
CA LYS A 563 7.67 -5.01 31.31
C LYS A 563 6.23 -5.50 31.16
N GLY A 564 5.82 -6.43 32.02
CA GLY A 564 4.45 -6.96 32.11
C GLY A 564 4.23 -8.23 31.27
N SER A 565 3.26 -9.07 31.71
CA SER A 565 2.92 -10.35 31.07
C SER A 565 2.42 -10.22 29.64
N SER A 566 1.73 -9.15 29.31
CA SER A 566 1.21 -8.89 27.95
C SER A 566 2.27 -8.57 26.88
N ARG A 567 3.52 -8.38 27.30
CA ARG A 567 4.66 -8.07 26.41
C ARG A 567 5.69 -9.18 26.33
N ARG A 568 5.52 -10.27 27.07
CA ARG A 568 6.45 -11.40 27.09
C ARG A 568 5.88 -12.57 26.34
N ILE A 569 6.72 -13.25 25.56
CA ILE A 569 6.36 -14.49 24.89
C ILE A 569 6.80 -15.66 25.76
N GLU A 570 5.85 -16.44 26.25
CA GLU A 570 6.18 -17.59 27.10
C GLU A 570 6.44 -18.85 26.29
N ARG A 571 5.71 -19.04 25.18
CA ARG A 571 5.90 -20.20 24.30
C ARG A 571 5.81 -19.80 22.84
N PHE A 572 6.58 -20.50 22.00
CA PHE A 572 6.47 -20.37 20.56
C PHE A 572 6.57 -21.70 19.84
N ALA A 573 6.08 -21.74 18.61
CA ALA A 573 6.31 -22.83 17.65
C ALA A 573 6.69 -22.25 16.28
N ILE A 574 7.52 -23.00 15.53
CA ILE A 574 7.93 -22.62 14.16
C ILE A 574 6.97 -23.27 13.17
N LEU A 575 6.34 -22.47 12.34
CA LEU A 575 5.48 -22.92 11.25
C LEU A 575 6.35 -23.38 10.07
N ARG A 576 6.14 -24.62 9.62
CA ARG A 576 6.88 -25.22 8.49
C ARG A 576 6.36 -24.75 7.14
N GLU A 577 5.05 -24.63 7.03
CA GLU A 577 4.40 -24.19 5.81
C GLU A 577 4.36 -22.67 5.77
N PRO A 578 4.76 -22.02 4.66
CA PRO A 578 4.68 -20.58 4.51
C PRO A 578 3.21 -20.11 4.60
N PRO A 579 2.98 -18.83 4.93
CA PRO A 579 1.62 -18.28 4.95
C PRO A 579 1.04 -18.30 3.53
N SER A 580 -0.20 -18.76 3.41
CA SER A 580 -0.87 -18.99 2.14
C SER A 580 -1.59 -17.74 1.62
N PHE A 581 -1.28 -17.32 0.40
CA PHE A 581 -2.05 -16.29 -0.32
C PHE A 581 -3.45 -16.80 -0.72
N ALA A 582 -3.58 -18.07 -1.05
CA ALA A 582 -4.81 -18.65 -1.56
C ALA A 582 -5.97 -18.57 -0.56
N ILE A 583 -5.69 -18.88 0.72
CA ILE A 583 -6.68 -18.82 1.80
C ILE A 583 -6.65 -17.48 2.57
N GLY A 584 -5.75 -16.55 2.20
CA GLY A 584 -5.69 -15.21 2.77
C GLY A 584 -4.92 -15.05 4.06
N GLU A 585 -4.12 -16.03 4.45
CA GLU A 585 -3.17 -15.86 5.55
C GLU A 585 -2.17 -14.74 5.29
N MET A 586 -1.80 -14.56 4.00
CA MET A 586 -1.00 -13.44 3.55
C MET A 586 -1.81 -12.56 2.60
N THR A 587 -1.72 -11.26 2.77
CA THR A 587 -2.31 -10.29 1.86
C THR A 587 -1.44 -10.17 0.60
N ASP A 588 -2.00 -9.65 -0.48
CA ASP A 588 -1.27 -9.35 -1.73
C ASP A 588 -0.17 -8.27 -1.58
N LYS A 589 -0.15 -7.57 -0.44
CA LYS A 589 0.93 -6.67 -0.02
C LYS A 589 2.07 -7.37 0.73
N GLY A 590 1.97 -8.69 0.92
CA GLY A 590 2.96 -9.48 1.64
C GLY A 590 2.86 -9.43 3.17
N TYR A 591 1.73 -8.96 3.73
CA TYR A 591 1.51 -8.93 5.19
C TYR A 591 0.64 -10.09 5.64
N VAL A 592 0.98 -10.67 6.77
CA VAL A 592 0.16 -11.71 7.39
C VAL A 592 -1.13 -11.11 7.97
N ASN A 593 -2.26 -11.73 7.63
CA ASN A 593 -3.55 -11.45 8.24
C ASN A 593 -3.65 -12.21 9.56
N GLN A 594 -3.39 -11.55 10.67
CA GLN A 594 -3.35 -12.10 12.02
C GLN A 594 -4.60 -12.96 12.34
N ARG A 595 -5.79 -12.46 12.03
CA ARG A 595 -7.04 -13.15 12.34
C ARG A 595 -7.21 -14.43 11.51
N LEU A 596 -7.08 -14.35 10.19
CA LEU A 596 -7.20 -15.52 9.33
C LEU A 596 -6.11 -16.55 9.60
N ALA A 597 -4.91 -16.10 9.90
CA ALA A 597 -3.83 -17.00 10.25
C ALA A 597 -4.10 -17.73 11.58
N LEU A 598 -4.71 -17.08 12.58
CA LEU A 598 -5.18 -17.74 13.80
C LEU A 598 -6.22 -18.84 13.50
N GLU A 599 -7.18 -18.54 12.62
CA GLU A 599 -8.23 -19.49 12.22
C GLU A 599 -7.64 -20.67 11.43
N CYS A 600 -6.79 -20.41 10.44
CA CYS A 600 -6.16 -21.45 9.62
C CYS A 600 -5.19 -22.33 10.40
N ARG A 601 -4.50 -21.78 11.41
CA ARG A 601 -3.51 -22.48 12.25
C ARG A 601 -4.05 -22.84 13.63
N ALA A 602 -5.37 -22.99 13.80
CA ALA A 602 -6.02 -23.22 15.08
C ALA A 602 -5.42 -24.41 15.87
N SER A 603 -5.04 -25.48 15.18
CA SER A 603 -4.39 -26.65 15.82
C SER A 603 -3.01 -26.30 16.39
N ALA A 604 -2.19 -25.53 15.65
CA ALA A 604 -0.90 -25.06 16.13
C ALA A 604 -1.04 -24.05 17.28
N VAL A 605 -2.06 -23.18 17.22
CA VAL A 605 -2.41 -22.29 18.34
C VAL A 605 -2.75 -23.11 19.59
N ALA A 606 -3.62 -24.11 19.46
CA ALA A 606 -4.02 -24.97 20.59
C ALA A 606 -2.83 -25.72 21.19
N SER A 607 -1.87 -26.15 20.38
CA SER A 607 -0.67 -26.86 20.85
C SER A 607 0.21 -26.02 21.79
N LEU A 608 0.24 -24.70 21.62
CA LEU A 608 1.00 -23.78 22.49
C LEU A 608 0.54 -23.84 23.96
N TYR A 609 -0.74 -24.14 24.19
CA TYR A 609 -1.36 -24.10 25.51
C TYR A 609 -1.54 -25.49 26.15
N GLN A 610 -1.14 -26.56 25.46
CA GLN A 610 -1.16 -27.91 26.03
C GLN A 610 -0.18 -28.06 27.20
N ASN A 611 -0.52 -28.90 28.16
CA ASN A 611 0.34 -29.22 29.30
C ASN A 611 0.37 -30.74 29.55
N PRO A 612 1.53 -31.43 29.35
CA PRO A 612 2.81 -30.88 28.91
C PRO A 612 2.76 -30.39 27.46
N PRO A 613 3.61 -29.40 27.09
CA PRO A 613 3.67 -28.92 25.72
C PRO A 613 4.26 -30.00 24.77
N PRO A 614 3.76 -30.08 23.51
CA PRO A 614 4.36 -30.96 22.51
C PRO A 614 5.82 -30.59 22.19
N ALA A 615 6.57 -31.52 21.58
CA ALA A 615 8.01 -31.37 21.30
C ALA A 615 8.35 -30.24 20.29
N ASP A 616 7.38 -29.81 19.47
CA ASP A 616 7.53 -28.69 18.53
C ASP A 616 7.28 -27.32 19.20
N VAL A 617 6.73 -27.29 20.41
CA VAL A 617 6.52 -26.08 21.20
C VAL A 617 7.74 -25.82 22.09
N VAL A 618 8.28 -24.61 22.00
CA VAL A 618 9.45 -24.17 22.78
C VAL A 618 9.01 -23.23 23.90
N ILE A 619 9.46 -23.50 25.13
CA ILE A 619 9.26 -22.61 26.27
C ILE A 619 10.39 -21.58 26.28
N VAL A 620 10.03 -20.30 26.36
CA VAL A 620 10.95 -19.17 26.52
C VAL A 620 11.07 -18.91 28.03
N GLN A 621 12.25 -19.07 28.58
CA GLN A 621 12.51 -18.77 30.00
C GLN A 621 12.96 -17.34 30.19
#